data_fc21759539603ad4881b2039936baa5a
#
_entry.id   fc21759539603ad4881b2039936baa5a
#
_cell.length_a   1.000
_cell.length_b   1.000
_cell.length_c   1.000
_cell.angle_alpha   90.00
_cell.angle_beta   90.00
_cell.angle_gamma   90.00
#
_symmetry.space_group_name_H-M   'P 1'
#
loop_
_entity.id
_entity.type
_entity.pdbx_description
1 polymer ?
#
loop_
_entity_poly.entity_id
_entity_poly.type
_entity_poly.pdbx_seq_one_letter_code
_entity_poly.pdbx_strand_id
1 'polypeptide(L)'
;WLTLKSAYGIDYLFVDNEIFQTPLHGDGFAAVGNASSTLGKYKRWTWSNTAQIDYVFRQKHTVSALVGQEQDRRTSTGFGINRQQISDPVYTVIQAGWGINNSTGSVYGENYLKSIFGRVSYDFNKKYFITGNLRQDEYSALPFQKETFWGVSAGWNLNNEKFWNVM
;
A
#
# COMPACT_ATOMS: atom_id res chain seq x y z
N TRP A 1 12.47 3.71 -28.33
CA TRP A 1 13.78 3.68 -27.63
C TRP A 1 13.73 4.34 -26.25
N LEU A 2 12.96 5.41 -26.04
CA LEU A 2 12.75 6.04 -24.73
C LEU A 2 11.26 6.05 -24.39
N THR A 3 10.92 5.51 -23.21
CA THR A 3 9.57 5.52 -22.66
C THR A 3 9.60 6.22 -21.31
N LEU A 4 8.79 7.27 -21.17
CA LEU A 4 8.58 7.95 -19.90
C LEU A 4 7.16 7.65 -19.44
N LYS A 5 7.01 7.28 -18.17
CA LYS A 5 5.70 6.99 -17.58
C LYS A 5 5.61 7.66 -16.22
N SER A 6 4.52 8.38 -15.99
CA SER A 6 4.12 8.91 -14.70
C SER A 6 2.72 8.39 -14.37
N ALA A 7 2.54 7.83 -13.17
CA ALA A 7 1.26 7.33 -12.72
C ALA A 7 1.00 7.84 -11.30
N TYR A 8 -0.19 8.36 -11.08
CA TYR A 8 -0.67 8.82 -9.78
C TYR A 8 -1.98 8.13 -9.43
N GLY A 9 -2.02 7.52 -8.25
CA GLY A 9 -3.19 6.83 -7.73
C GLY A 9 -3.62 7.39 -6.38
N ILE A 10 -4.91 7.42 -6.13
CA ILE A 10 -5.50 7.76 -4.82
C ILE A 10 -6.51 6.70 -4.46
N ASP A 11 -6.37 6.16 -3.23
CA ASP A 11 -7.36 5.31 -2.58
C ASP A 11 -7.93 6.07 -1.38
N TYR A 12 -9.25 6.03 -1.25
CA TYR A 12 -9.97 6.67 -0.16
C TYR A 12 -10.97 5.68 0.42
N LEU A 13 -10.85 5.41 1.73
CA LEU A 13 -11.76 4.55 2.47
C LEU A 13 -12.35 5.31 3.64
N PHE A 14 -13.67 5.33 3.70
CA PHE A 14 -14.44 5.75 4.87
C PHE A 14 -15.02 4.51 5.56
N VAL A 15 -14.85 4.45 6.85
CA VAL A 15 -15.46 3.42 7.70
C VAL A 15 -16.34 4.15 8.72
N ASP A 16 -17.62 3.95 8.59
CA ASP A 16 -18.61 4.41 9.56
C ASP A 16 -19.16 3.17 10.27
N ASN A 17 -19.00 3.13 11.58
CA ASN A 17 -19.40 1.97 12.39
C ASN A 17 -20.24 2.43 13.57
N GLU A 18 -21.45 1.91 13.65
CA GLU A 18 -22.39 2.13 14.74
C GLU A 18 -22.67 0.82 15.48
N ILE A 19 -22.59 0.85 16.79
CA ILE A 19 -22.86 -0.28 17.65
C ILE A 19 -23.85 0.17 18.72
N PHE A 20 -24.89 -0.65 18.92
CA PHE A 20 -25.82 -0.53 20.03
C PHE A 20 -25.89 -1.83 20.80
N GLN A 21 -25.79 -1.75 22.12
CA GLN A 21 -25.91 -2.87 23.05
C GLN A 21 -27.02 -2.54 24.05
N THR A 22 -28.04 -3.39 24.08
CA THR A 22 -29.23 -3.19 24.92
C THR A 22 -28.88 -3.31 26.41
N PRO A 23 -29.54 -2.50 27.30
CA PRO A 23 -29.39 -2.67 28.75
C PRO A 23 -30.09 -3.91 29.31
N LEU A 24 -30.90 -4.62 28.51
CA LEU A 24 -31.77 -5.69 29.01
C LEU A 24 -31.05 -7.06 29.15
N HIS A 25 -30.01 -7.27 28.32
CA HIS A 25 -29.25 -8.53 28.32
C HIS A 25 -27.90 -8.37 27.58
N GLY A 26 -27.05 -9.39 27.72
CA GLY A 26 -25.76 -9.43 27.02
C GLY A 26 -24.77 -8.40 27.49
N ASP A 27 -23.87 -7.99 26.58
CA ASP A 27 -22.72 -7.13 26.89
C ASP A 27 -23.10 -5.71 27.35
N GLY A 28 -24.28 -5.24 26.97
CA GLY A 28 -24.77 -3.94 27.40
C GLY A 28 -25.39 -3.89 28.79
N PHE A 29 -25.65 -5.06 29.41
CA PHE A 29 -26.36 -5.13 30.70
C PHE A 29 -25.61 -4.40 31.83
N ALA A 30 -24.32 -4.69 31.98
CA ALA A 30 -23.50 -4.08 33.05
C ALA A 30 -23.31 -2.56 32.86
N ALA A 31 -23.33 -2.09 31.64
CA ALA A 31 -23.19 -0.66 31.28
C ALA A 31 -24.54 0.09 31.27
N VAL A 32 -25.65 -0.62 31.57
CA VAL A 32 -27.02 -0.08 31.48
C VAL A 32 -27.27 0.48 30.05
N GLY A 33 -26.90 -0.29 29.04
CA GLY A 33 -26.88 0.09 27.64
C GLY A 33 -25.58 0.77 27.23
N ASN A 34 -25.16 0.46 26.02
CA ASN A 34 -23.96 1.06 25.40
C ASN A 34 -24.25 1.36 23.94
N ALA A 35 -23.85 2.54 23.48
CA ALA A 35 -23.86 2.91 22.08
C ALA A 35 -22.54 3.55 21.70
N SER A 36 -22.02 3.18 20.54
CA SER A 36 -20.83 3.82 19.98
C SER A 36 -21.03 4.13 18.51
N SER A 37 -20.47 5.26 18.09
CA SER A 37 -20.36 5.65 16.70
C SER A 37 -18.92 6.08 16.45
N THR A 38 -18.29 5.47 15.45
CA THR A 38 -16.89 5.74 15.10
C THR A 38 -16.77 5.99 13.61
N LEU A 39 -16.04 7.02 13.24
CA LEU A 39 -15.71 7.37 11.87
C LEU A 39 -14.20 7.26 11.65
N GLY A 40 -13.81 6.37 10.74
CA GLY A 40 -12.45 6.22 10.25
C GLY A 40 -12.31 6.74 8.81
N LYS A 41 -11.24 7.46 8.55
CA LYS A 41 -10.88 7.93 7.22
C LYS A 41 -9.47 7.48 6.91
N TYR A 42 -9.31 6.74 5.83
CA TYR A 42 -8.03 6.23 5.36
C TYR A 42 -7.80 6.78 3.97
N LYS A 43 -6.66 7.43 3.77
CA LYS A 43 -6.25 7.95 2.48
C LYS A 43 -4.86 7.41 2.16
N ARG A 44 -4.73 6.87 0.96
CA ARG A 44 -3.45 6.49 0.38
C ARG A 44 -3.29 7.18 -0.96
N TRP A 45 -2.13 7.73 -1.23
CA TRP A 45 -1.76 8.10 -2.57
C TRP A 45 -0.41 7.48 -2.92
N THR A 46 -0.28 7.12 -4.18
CA THR A 46 0.95 6.56 -4.75
C THR A 46 1.29 7.34 -6.00
N TRP A 47 2.53 7.76 -6.10
CA TRP A 47 3.04 8.41 -7.29
C TRP A 47 4.31 7.74 -7.76
N SER A 48 4.30 7.21 -8.99
CA SER A 48 5.43 6.52 -9.60
C SER A 48 5.83 7.20 -10.91
N ASN A 49 7.13 7.34 -11.11
CA ASN A 49 7.72 7.86 -12.34
C ASN A 49 8.80 6.90 -12.78
N THR A 50 8.79 6.53 -14.05
CA THR A 50 9.80 5.66 -14.65
C THR A 50 10.27 6.21 -15.98
N ALA A 51 11.57 6.02 -16.26
CA ALA A 51 12.17 6.22 -17.54
C ALA A 51 12.81 4.90 -17.98
N GLN A 52 12.48 4.45 -19.16
CA GLN A 52 13.02 3.22 -19.77
C GLN A 52 13.61 3.52 -21.13
N ILE A 53 14.77 2.97 -21.38
CA ILE A 53 15.46 3.01 -22.67
C ILE A 53 15.62 1.59 -23.15
N ASP A 54 15.16 1.31 -24.39
CA ASP A 54 15.34 0.06 -25.08
C ASP A 54 16.14 0.31 -26.36
N TYR A 55 17.27 -0.36 -26.51
CA TYR A 55 18.16 -0.18 -27.64
C TYR A 55 18.65 -1.51 -28.19
N VAL A 56 18.56 -1.64 -29.52
CA VAL A 56 19.05 -2.83 -30.23
C VAL A 56 20.27 -2.45 -31.05
N PHE A 57 21.40 -3.08 -30.76
CA PHE A 57 22.66 -2.87 -31.44
C PHE A 57 23.04 -4.07 -32.29
N ARG A 58 23.41 -3.82 -33.55
CA ARG A 58 23.82 -4.86 -34.53
C ARG A 58 22.83 -6.03 -34.65
N GLN A 59 21.53 -5.80 -34.42
CA GLN A 59 20.44 -6.79 -34.49
C GLN A 59 20.61 -8.01 -33.55
N LYS A 60 21.67 -8.10 -32.77
CA LYS A 60 21.99 -9.22 -31.88
C LYS A 60 22.07 -8.85 -30.41
N HIS A 61 22.23 -7.57 -30.11
CA HIS A 61 22.40 -7.09 -28.75
C HIS A 61 21.20 -6.20 -28.40
N THR A 62 20.44 -6.59 -27.40
CA THR A 62 19.36 -5.78 -26.87
C THR A 62 19.74 -5.33 -25.45
N VAL A 63 19.69 -4.04 -25.21
CA VAL A 63 19.89 -3.46 -23.89
C VAL A 63 18.60 -2.75 -23.49
N SER A 64 18.09 -3.07 -22.31
CA SER A 64 16.97 -2.35 -21.68
C SER A 64 17.46 -1.81 -20.34
N ALA A 65 17.33 -0.51 -20.14
CA ALA A 65 17.65 0.15 -18.88
C ALA A 65 16.41 0.90 -18.39
N LEU A 66 16.05 0.69 -17.14
CA LEU A 66 14.93 1.34 -16.48
C LEU A 66 15.44 1.99 -15.19
N VAL A 67 15.04 3.22 -14.95
CA VAL A 67 15.17 3.91 -13.66
C VAL A 67 13.81 4.44 -13.26
N GLY A 68 13.52 4.39 -11.97
CA GLY A 68 12.24 4.87 -11.46
C GLY A 68 12.32 5.36 -10.03
N GLN A 69 11.32 6.14 -9.67
CA GLN A 69 11.02 6.52 -8.30
C GLN A 69 9.55 6.23 -7.99
N GLU A 70 9.28 5.91 -6.74
CA GLU A 70 7.93 5.70 -6.23
C GLU A 70 7.79 6.36 -4.86
N GLN A 71 6.66 6.98 -4.63
CA GLN A 71 6.28 7.56 -3.35
C GLN A 71 4.90 7.04 -2.98
N ASP A 72 4.75 6.55 -1.75
CA ASP A 72 3.50 6.10 -1.17
C ASP A 72 3.31 6.81 0.16
N ARG A 73 2.16 7.41 0.38
CA ARG A 73 1.80 8.03 1.64
C ARG A 73 0.45 7.54 2.08
N ARG A 74 0.38 7.09 3.32
CA ARG A 74 -0.85 6.64 3.96
C ARG A 74 -1.13 7.53 5.16
N THR A 75 -2.34 8.04 5.22
CA THR A 75 -2.83 8.78 6.38
C THR A 75 -4.10 8.13 6.88
N SER A 76 -4.22 8.01 8.18
CA SER A 76 -5.43 7.56 8.87
C SER A 76 -5.86 8.61 9.87
N THR A 77 -7.13 8.95 9.85
CA THR A 77 -7.75 9.81 10.86
C THR A 77 -9.03 9.16 11.33
N GLY A 78 -9.35 9.34 12.58
CA GLY A 78 -10.61 8.82 13.11
C GLY A 78 -11.01 9.55 14.37
N PHE A 79 -12.30 9.57 14.62
CA PHE A 79 -12.88 9.99 15.90
C PHE A 79 -14.11 9.15 16.19
N GLY A 80 -14.53 9.15 17.44
CA GLY A 80 -15.73 8.44 17.81
C GLY A 80 -16.28 8.91 19.14
N ILE A 81 -17.47 8.45 19.42
CA ILE A 81 -18.16 8.65 20.69
C ILE A 81 -18.65 7.30 21.21
N ASN A 82 -18.52 7.10 22.50
CA ASN A 82 -19.14 6.01 23.23
C ASN A 82 -20.02 6.58 24.34
N ARG A 83 -21.23 6.08 24.46
CA ARG A 83 -22.22 6.54 25.44
C ARG A 83 -22.79 5.35 26.20
N GLN A 84 -22.99 5.51 27.49
CA GLN A 84 -23.50 4.48 28.38
C GLN A 84 -24.60 5.02 29.30
N GLN A 85 -25.29 4.14 30.00
CA GLN A 85 -26.40 4.44 30.89
C GLN A 85 -27.56 5.13 30.17
N ILE A 86 -28.22 4.34 29.32
CA ILE A 86 -29.39 4.84 28.58
C ILE A 86 -30.56 5.10 29.52
N SER A 87 -31.21 6.22 29.34
CA SER A 87 -32.36 6.61 30.14
C SER A 87 -33.64 5.84 29.81
N ASP A 88 -33.78 5.40 28.55
CA ASP A 88 -34.90 4.62 28.05
C ASP A 88 -34.42 3.60 27.00
N PRO A 89 -34.65 2.31 27.22
CA PRO A 89 -34.19 1.23 26.31
C PRO A 89 -34.89 1.24 24.94
N VAL A 90 -35.91 2.03 24.72
CA VAL A 90 -36.58 2.24 23.43
C VAL A 90 -35.67 3.01 22.46
N TYR A 91 -34.78 3.86 22.98
CA TYR A 91 -33.89 4.66 22.16
C TYR A 91 -32.66 3.86 21.79
N THR A 92 -32.50 3.55 20.51
CA THR A 92 -31.35 2.77 19.97
C THR A 92 -30.32 3.64 19.28
N VAL A 93 -30.49 4.97 19.32
CA VAL A 93 -29.62 5.94 18.62
C VAL A 93 -28.66 6.63 19.57
N ILE A 94 -27.49 6.96 19.06
CA ILE A 94 -26.44 7.66 19.83
C ILE A 94 -26.89 9.01 20.42
N GLN A 95 -27.89 9.63 19.83
CA GLN A 95 -28.45 10.95 20.26
C GLN A 95 -29.40 10.88 21.45
N ALA A 96 -29.88 9.67 21.80
CA ALA A 96 -30.84 9.52 22.90
C ALA A 96 -30.24 9.91 24.26
N GLY A 97 -31.09 9.96 25.28
CA GLY A 97 -30.67 10.30 26.65
C GLY A 97 -29.69 9.28 27.23
N TRP A 98 -28.46 9.67 27.41
CA TRP A 98 -27.38 8.89 27.95
C TRP A 98 -26.74 9.58 29.15
N GLY A 99 -26.50 8.84 30.24
CA GLY A 99 -25.89 9.38 31.44
C GLY A 99 -24.40 9.64 31.33
N ILE A 100 -23.69 8.78 30.60
CA ILE A 100 -22.22 8.84 30.41
C ILE A 100 -21.89 9.11 28.96
N ASN A 101 -21.03 10.07 28.70
CA ASN A 101 -20.55 10.45 27.37
C ASN A 101 -19.03 10.39 27.34
N ASN A 102 -18.46 9.46 26.60
CA ASN A 102 -17.05 9.31 26.41
C ASN A 102 -16.68 9.58 24.94
N SER A 103 -15.83 10.57 24.70
CA SER A 103 -15.24 10.73 23.38
C SER A 103 -14.03 9.81 23.25
N THR A 104 -13.85 9.17 22.09
CA THR A 104 -12.64 8.38 21.83
C THR A 104 -11.46 9.25 21.39
N GLY A 105 -11.67 10.57 21.26
CA GLY A 105 -10.67 11.50 20.81
C GLY A 105 -10.45 11.45 19.29
N SER A 106 -9.46 12.20 18.85
CA SER A 106 -9.01 12.22 17.46
C SER A 106 -7.71 11.42 17.34
N VAL A 107 -7.70 10.45 16.44
CA VAL A 107 -6.53 9.64 16.14
C VAL A 107 -5.98 10.06 14.78
N TYR A 108 -4.67 10.26 14.71
CA TYR A 108 -3.96 10.54 13.47
C TYR A 108 -2.78 9.58 13.32
N GLY A 109 -2.69 8.94 12.18
CA GLY A 109 -1.56 8.09 11.80
C GLY A 109 -1.06 8.46 10.42
N GLU A 110 0.24 8.43 10.24
CA GLU A 110 0.87 8.70 8.95
C GLU A 110 2.07 7.78 8.74
N ASN A 111 2.15 7.19 7.54
CA ASN A 111 3.31 6.44 7.07
C ASN A 111 3.68 6.90 5.67
N TYR A 112 4.96 6.95 5.41
CA TYR A 112 5.52 7.38 4.14
C TYR A 112 6.59 6.39 3.67
N LEU A 113 6.51 5.97 2.40
CA LEU A 113 7.50 5.15 1.72
C LEU A 113 7.99 5.90 0.49
N LYS A 114 9.30 6.00 0.35
CA LYS A 114 9.96 6.52 -0.85
C LYS A 114 10.93 5.47 -1.37
N SER A 115 10.86 5.20 -2.66
CA SER A 115 11.69 4.22 -3.33
C SER A 115 12.37 4.81 -4.54
N ILE A 116 13.63 4.45 -4.74
CA ILE A 116 14.37 4.67 -5.99
C ILE A 116 14.85 3.31 -6.46
N PHE A 117 14.64 3.01 -7.73
CA PHE A 117 15.01 1.71 -8.29
C PHE A 117 15.53 1.81 -9.71
N GLY A 118 16.36 0.84 -10.07
CA GLY A 118 16.88 0.69 -11.41
C GLY A 118 17.01 -0.77 -11.81
N ARG A 119 16.89 -1.04 -13.09
CA ARG A 119 17.10 -2.35 -13.70
C ARG A 119 17.81 -2.19 -15.02
N VAL A 120 18.80 -3.02 -15.26
CA VAL A 120 19.47 -3.14 -16.55
C VAL A 120 19.37 -4.60 -16.99
N SER A 121 18.87 -4.81 -18.21
CA SER A 121 18.80 -6.12 -18.85
C SER A 121 19.58 -6.11 -20.15
N TYR A 122 20.32 -7.15 -20.38
CA TYR A 122 21.07 -7.38 -21.61
C TYR A 122 20.70 -8.74 -22.20
N ASP A 123 20.45 -8.75 -23.49
CA ASP A 123 20.16 -9.92 -24.28
C ASP A 123 21.14 -10.01 -25.43
N PHE A 124 21.76 -11.18 -25.60
CA PHE A 124 22.59 -11.48 -26.75
C PHE A 124 21.94 -12.53 -27.63
N ASN A 125 21.54 -12.11 -28.83
CA ASN A 125 21.03 -12.96 -29.92
C ASN A 125 19.79 -13.78 -29.49
N LYS A 126 19.00 -13.29 -28.51
CA LYS A 126 17.87 -14.01 -27.89
C LYS A 126 18.26 -15.37 -27.30
N LYS A 127 19.53 -15.53 -26.94
CA LYS A 127 20.08 -16.76 -26.37
C LYS A 127 20.50 -16.60 -24.93
N TYR A 128 21.26 -15.56 -24.64
CA TYR A 128 21.86 -15.31 -23.35
C TYR A 128 21.29 -14.03 -22.76
N PHE A 129 20.80 -14.12 -21.56
CA PHE A 129 20.14 -13.01 -20.85
C PHE A 129 20.87 -12.78 -19.53
N ILE A 130 21.08 -11.53 -19.21
CA ILE A 130 21.54 -11.11 -17.88
C ILE A 130 20.74 -9.90 -17.45
N THR A 131 20.30 -9.89 -16.21
CA THR A 131 19.56 -8.76 -15.63
C THR A 131 20.12 -8.44 -14.26
N GLY A 132 20.40 -7.18 -14.02
CA GLY A 132 20.72 -6.63 -12.70
C GLY A 132 19.64 -5.65 -12.27
N ASN A 133 19.27 -5.67 -11.00
CA ASN A 133 18.34 -4.74 -10.38
C ASN A 133 18.90 -4.21 -9.06
N LEU A 134 18.54 -2.96 -8.76
CA LEU A 134 18.86 -2.28 -7.52
C LEU A 134 17.63 -1.49 -7.09
N ARG A 135 17.27 -1.57 -5.80
CA ARG A 135 16.20 -0.78 -5.19
C ARG A 135 16.64 -0.30 -3.82
N GLN A 136 16.38 0.95 -3.54
CA GLN A 136 16.53 1.54 -2.22
C GLN A 136 15.18 2.06 -1.75
N ASP A 137 14.75 1.60 -0.59
CA ASP A 137 13.51 1.99 0.05
C ASP A 137 13.81 2.80 1.33
N GLU A 138 13.07 3.86 1.54
CA GLU A 138 13.07 4.67 2.75
C GLU A 138 11.65 4.66 3.34
N TYR A 139 11.50 4.08 4.54
CA TYR A 139 10.20 3.90 5.18
C TYR A 139 10.16 4.54 6.56
N SER A 140 9.19 5.47 6.75
CA SER A 140 9.11 6.30 7.96
C SER A 140 8.80 5.56 9.25
N ALA A 141 8.25 4.34 9.18
CA ALA A 141 7.89 3.54 10.34
C ALA A 141 9.01 2.64 10.86
N LEU A 142 10.18 2.58 10.18
CA LEU A 142 11.30 1.77 10.59
C LEU A 142 12.39 2.59 11.31
N PRO A 143 13.05 2.02 12.32
CA PRO A 143 14.17 2.66 13.01
C PRO A 143 15.35 2.96 12.08
N PHE A 144 15.63 2.05 11.14
CA PHE A 144 16.56 2.23 10.04
C PHE A 144 15.76 2.60 8.80
N GLN A 145 15.73 3.87 8.47
CA GLN A 145 14.83 4.43 7.47
C GLN A 145 15.17 4.00 6.03
N LYS A 146 16.38 3.45 5.78
CA LYS A 146 16.84 3.10 4.43
C LYS A 146 17.32 1.67 4.34
N GLU A 147 16.75 0.95 3.38
CA GLU A 147 17.12 -0.41 3.03
C GLU A 147 17.46 -0.48 1.53
N THR A 148 18.49 -1.26 1.19
CA THR A 148 18.92 -1.43 -0.20
C THR A 148 18.85 -2.90 -0.59
N PHE A 149 18.16 -3.17 -1.68
CA PHE A 149 17.98 -4.51 -2.25
C PHE A 149 18.64 -4.56 -3.63
N TRP A 150 19.34 -5.64 -3.91
CA TRP A 150 19.91 -5.89 -5.22
C TRP A 150 19.73 -7.34 -5.64
N GLY A 151 19.76 -7.56 -6.92
CA GLY A 151 19.66 -8.90 -7.48
C GLY A 151 20.26 -8.97 -8.87
N VAL A 152 20.78 -10.15 -9.20
CA VAL A 152 21.30 -10.47 -10.53
C VAL A 152 20.69 -11.79 -10.97
N SER A 153 20.28 -11.87 -12.22
CA SER A 153 19.79 -13.09 -12.84
C SER A 153 20.44 -13.31 -14.21
N ALA A 154 20.62 -14.56 -14.58
CA ALA A 154 21.10 -14.96 -15.90
C ALA A 154 20.19 -16.06 -16.46
N GLY A 155 20.02 -16.07 -17.77
CA GLY A 155 19.20 -17.04 -18.47
C GLY A 155 19.87 -17.49 -19.78
N TRP A 156 19.61 -18.72 -20.18
CA TRP A 156 20.04 -19.27 -21.45
C TRP A 156 18.87 -19.95 -22.15
N ASN A 157 18.62 -19.55 -23.39
CA ASN A 157 17.59 -20.14 -24.24
C ASN A 157 18.21 -21.19 -25.15
N LEU A 158 18.13 -22.45 -24.75
CA LEU A 158 18.71 -23.61 -25.46
C LEU A 158 18.07 -23.83 -26.83
N ASN A 159 16.79 -23.52 -27.01
CA ASN A 159 16.09 -23.71 -28.28
C ASN A 159 16.67 -22.87 -29.43
N ASN A 160 17.37 -21.81 -29.13
CA ASN A 160 17.99 -20.94 -30.12
C ASN A 160 19.43 -21.38 -30.46
N GLU A 161 19.93 -22.47 -29.88
CA GLU A 161 21.23 -23.00 -30.17
C GLU A 161 21.22 -23.88 -31.42
N LYS A 162 22.32 -23.82 -32.19
CA LYS A 162 22.43 -24.57 -33.45
C LYS A 162 22.34 -26.07 -33.26
N PHE A 163 22.84 -26.59 -32.13
CA PHE A 163 22.82 -28.04 -31.85
C PHE A 163 21.42 -28.55 -31.51
N TRP A 164 20.49 -27.69 -31.05
CA TRP A 164 19.12 -28.09 -30.74
C TRP A 164 18.26 -28.32 -31.98
N ASN A 165 18.55 -27.62 -33.07
CA ASN A 165 17.82 -27.75 -34.35
C ASN A 165 18.24 -28.98 -35.18
N VAL A 166 19.16 -29.78 -34.67
CA VAL A 166 19.68 -31.01 -35.35
C VAL A 166 19.07 -32.28 -34.74
N MET A 167 18.31 -32.15 -33.65
CA MET A 167 17.48 -33.20 -33.06
C MET A 167 16.05 -33.14 -33.59
#